data_b305cd97f80b89ed9472ba0bd129e5f4
#
_entry.id   b305cd97f80b89ed9472ba0bd129e5f4
#
_cell.length_a   1.000
_cell.length_b   1.000
_cell.length_c   1.000
_cell.angle_alpha   90.00
_cell.angle_beta   90.00
_cell.angle_gamma   90.00
#
_symmetry.space_group_name_H-M   'P 1'
#
loop_
_entity.id
_entity.type
_entity.pdbx_description
1 polymer ?
#
loop_
_entity_poly.entity_id
_entity_poly.type
_entity_poly.pdbx_seq_one_letter_code
_entity_poly.pdbx_strand_id
1 'polypeptide(L)'
;MLKKHAVVIGLSISLIFLFFSTSLYPGGSQLDKQSIGFDWANNYLCNLFNEKAVNGTQNPSRTPAIVGMFFLCASFALFFSHFSKKMPSKTAANIIQYSGIASMLCAFLLITSYHDVMTIFASTFGLITLFYIVVFTFKSKLTLLKYLGVICLLILYLNNYIYYTQNGLIWLPILQKISFLTIILWLLGLEYYASKEDFILV
;
A
#
# COMPACT_ATOMS: atom_id res chain seq x y z
N MET A 1 17.63 -3.91 19.10
CA MET A 1 16.34 -4.60 18.96
C MET A 1 15.32 -3.76 18.16
N LEU A 2 15.09 -2.49 18.48
CA LEU A 2 14.13 -1.60 17.79
C LEU A 2 14.34 -1.49 16.26
N LYS A 3 15.58 -1.35 15.77
CA LYS A 3 15.87 -1.24 14.32
C LYS A 3 15.40 -2.45 13.51
N LYS A 4 15.41 -3.66 14.09
CA LYS A 4 15.00 -4.90 13.42
C LYS A 4 13.47 -4.98 13.24
N HIS A 5 12.71 -4.30 14.09
CA HIS A 5 11.24 -4.35 14.09
C HIS A 5 10.59 -3.03 13.69
N ALA A 6 11.39 -2.06 13.21
CA ALA A 6 10.89 -0.71 12.86
C ALA A 6 9.76 -0.76 11.83
N VAL A 7 9.86 -1.64 10.81
CA VAL A 7 8.82 -1.80 9.78
C VAL A 7 7.51 -2.29 10.38
N VAL A 8 7.53 -3.37 11.18
CA VAL A 8 6.27 -3.91 11.77
C VAL A 8 5.69 -2.96 12.80
N ILE A 9 6.52 -2.29 13.60
CA ILE A 9 6.04 -1.31 14.59
C ILE A 9 5.34 -0.16 13.87
N GLY A 10 5.96 0.42 12.84
CA GLY A 10 5.37 1.50 12.08
C GLY A 10 4.09 1.09 11.35
N LEU A 11 4.05 -0.12 10.76
CA LEU A 11 2.83 -0.66 10.16
C LEU A 11 1.72 -0.88 11.19
N SER A 12 2.05 -1.36 12.39
CA SER A 12 1.07 -1.53 13.47
C SER A 12 0.48 -0.19 13.91
N ILE A 13 1.32 0.84 14.08
CA ILE A 13 0.87 2.20 14.37
C ILE A 13 -0.04 2.71 13.25
N SER A 14 0.37 2.54 11.98
CA SER A 14 -0.44 2.93 10.83
C SER A 14 -1.82 2.28 10.85
N LEU A 15 -1.89 0.96 11.02
CA LEU A 15 -3.16 0.22 11.04
C LEU A 15 -4.07 0.67 12.19
N ILE A 16 -3.51 0.94 13.37
CA ILE A 16 -4.27 1.46 14.51
C ILE A 16 -4.89 2.81 14.16
N PHE A 17 -4.11 3.74 13.61
CA PHE A 17 -4.61 5.06 13.24
C PHE A 17 -5.61 5.02 12.09
N LEU A 18 -5.38 4.20 11.07
CA LEU A 18 -6.33 4.05 9.95
C LEU A 18 -7.63 3.40 10.42
N PHE A 19 -7.57 2.38 11.27
CA PHE A 19 -8.77 1.76 11.83
C PHE A 19 -9.52 2.73 12.74
N PHE A 20 -8.82 3.46 13.61
CA PHE A 20 -9.42 4.52 14.43
C PHE A 20 -10.09 5.60 13.58
N SER A 21 -9.48 5.97 12.44
CA SER A 21 -10.06 6.94 11.51
C SER A 21 -11.42 6.48 10.96
N THR A 22 -11.60 5.19 10.69
CA THR A 22 -12.89 4.69 10.19
C THR A 22 -14.01 4.87 11.20
N SER A 23 -13.72 4.81 12.51
CA SER A 23 -14.72 5.04 13.57
C SER A 23 -15.16 6.51 13.68
N LEU A 24 -14.33 7.43 13.19
CA LEU A 24 -14.62 8.88 13.18
C LEU A 24 -15.25 9.35 11.86
N TYR A 25 -15.35 8.48 10.85
CA TYR A 25 -15.88 8.87 9.55
C TYR A 25 -17.38 9.14 9.63
N PRO A 26 -17.87 10.34 9.24
CA PRO A 26 -19.25 10.73 9.50
C PRO A 26 -20.27 10.00 8.65
N GLY A 27 -19.93 9.65 7.40
CA GLY A 27 -20.82 8.88 6.54
C GLY A 27 -20.76 9.25 5.07
N GLY A 28 -21.63 8.60 4.31
CA GLY A 28 -21.66 8.61 2.85
C GLY A 28 -20.65 7.62 2.25
N SER A 29 -21.10 6.90 1.23
CA SER A 29 -20.27 5.99 0.44
C SER A 29 -20.47 6.23 -1.04
N GLN A 30 -19.71 5.51 -1.87
CA GLN A 30 -19.85 5.61 -3.34
C GLN A 30 -21.23 5.13 -3.82
N LEU A 31 -21.84 4.19 -3.10
CA LEU A 31 -23.14 3.64 -3.45
C LEU A 31 -24.29 4.42 -2.81
N ASP A 32 -24.12 4.87 -1.56
CA ASP A 32 -25.15 5.58 -0.79
C ASP A 32 -24.55 6.78 -0.06
N LYS A 33 -24.89 8.00 -0.51
CA LYS A 33 -24.46 9.27 0.09
C LYS A 33 -25.04 9.52 1.48
N GLN A 34 -26.10 8.81 1.87
CA GLN A 34 -26.75 8.97 3.17
C GLN A 34 -26.35 7.90 4.18
N SER A 35 -25.48 6.95 3.81
CA SER A 35 -24.99 5.92 4.74
C SER A 35 -24.29 6.56 5.95
N ILE A 36 -24.45 5.93 7.12
CA ILE A 36 -23.87 6.40 8.38
C ILE A 36 -22.54 5.70 8.62
N GLY A 37 -21.52 6.48 8.99
CA GLY A 37 -20.19 5.94 9.28
C GLY A 37 -19.44 5.44 8.04
N PHE A 38 -18.36 4.68 8.25
CA PHE A 38 -17.51 4.15 7.19
C PHE A 38 -18.07 2.81 6.67
N ASP A 39 -18.55 2.82 5.44
CA ASP A 39 -19.02 1.62 4.75
C ASP A 39 -17.82 0.85 4.18
N TRP A 40 -17.49 -0.27 4.83
CA TRP A 40 -16.33 -1.09 4.45
C TRP A 40 -16.42 -1.71 3.06
N ALA A 41 -17.63 -1.90 2.53
CA ALA A 41 -17.85 -2.42 1.18
C ALA A 41 -17.71 -1.31 0.12
N ASN A 42 -18.19 -0.10 0.40
CA ASN A 42 -18.40 0.91 -0.62
C ASN A 42 -17.57 2.20 -0.44
N ASN A 43 -16.91 2.43 0.70
CA ASN A 43 -15.94 3.52 0.82
C ASN A 43 -14.54 3.11 0.38
N TYR A 44 -13.85 3.99 -0.32
CA TYR A 44 -12.41 3.92 -0.50
C TYR A 44 -11.69 4.31 0.80
N LEU A 45 -10.51 3.75 1.04
CA LEU A 45 -9.64 4.24 2.13
C LEU A 45 -9.26 5.72 1.93
N CYS A 46 -9.18 6.17 0.68
CA CYS A 46 -8.91 7.58 0.35
C CYS A 46 -10.00 8.53 0.86
N ASN A 47 -11.24 8.06 1.06
CA ASN A 47 -12.31 8.90 1.61
C ASN A 47 -11.95 9.43 3.01
N LEU A 48 -11.13 8.71 3.77
CA LEU A 48 -10.67 9.14 5.11
C LEU A 48 -9.80 10.40 5.07
N PHE A 49 -9.14 10.70 3.94
CA PHE A 49 -8.21 11.81 3.81
C PHE A 49 -8.85 13.12 3.33
N ASN A 50 -10.06 13.07 2.81
CA ASN A 50 -10.75 14.23 2.28
C ASN A 50 -11.18 15.20 3.40
N GLU A 51 -11.26 16.50 3.09
CA GLU A 51 -11.74 17.52 4.04
C GLU A 51 -13.21 17.34 4.40
N LYS A 52 -13.99 16.91 3.41
CA LYS A 52 -15.40 16.55 3.58
C LYS A 52 -15.59 15.08 3.29
N ALA A 53 -16.42 14.44 4.09
CA ALA A 53 -16.89 13.08 3.82
C ALA A 53 -17.82 13.05 2.60
N VAL A 54 -18.13 11.87 2.09
CA VAL A 54 -18.98 11.71 0.89
C VAL A 54 -20.38 12.27 1.10
N ASN A 55 -20.89 12.29 2.35
CA ASN A 55 -22.16 12.94 2.71
C ASN A 55 -22.08 14.48 2.77
N GLY A 56 -20.92 15.09 2.48
CA GLY A 56 -20.71 16.53 2.46
C GLY A 56 -20.38 17.18 3.81
N THR A 57 -20.42 16.45 4.93
CA THR A 57 -20.07 16.99 6.26
C THR A 57 -18.57 17.07 6.45
N GLN A 58 -18.12 17.88 7.44
CA GLN A 58 -16.70 17.92 7.82
C GLN A 58 -16.23 16.54 8.25
N ASN A 59 -14.99 16.19 7.89
CA ASN A 59 -14.46 14.86 8.07
C ASN A 59 -13.41 14.81 9.23
N PRO A 60 -13.81 14.49 10.45
CA PRO A 60 -12.89 14.38 11.59
C PRO A 60 -11.91 13.20 11.47
N SER A 61 -12.18 12.22 10.58
CA SER A 61 -11.28 11.09 10.34
C SER A 61 -9.98 11.49 9.67
N ARG A 62 -9.93 12.66 9.02
CA ARG A 62 -8.80 13.12 8.20
C ARG A 62 -7.48 13.19 8.97
N THR A 63 -7.46 13.82 10.13
CA THR A 63 -6.21 14.00 10.89
C THR A 63 -5.59 12.67 11.32
N PRO A 64 -6.29 11.75 11.99
CA PRO A 64 -5.69 10.46 12.33
C PRO A 64 -5.38 9.62 11.09
N ALA A 65 -6.15 9.73 10.00
CA ALA A 65 -5.84 9.04 8.75
C ALA A 65 -4.50 9.51 8.15
N ILE A 66 -4.21 10.81 8.16
CA ILE A 66 -2.93 11.36 7.69
C ILE A 66 -1.76 10.82 8.53
N VAL A 67 -1.91 10.74 9.85
CA VAL A 67 -0.90 10.14 10.74
C VAL A 67 -0.69 8.67 10.38
N GLY A 68 -1.78 7.91 10.19
CA GLY A 68 -1.71 6.52 9.76
C GLY A 68 -0.99 6.36 8.43
N MET A 69 -1.30 7.21 7.45
CA MET A 69 -0.66 7.21 6.12
C MET A 69 0.83 7.54 6.18
N PHE A 70 1.23 8.50 7.04
CA PHE A 70 2.65 8.80 7.26
C PHE A 70 3.41 7.56 7.74
N PHE A 71 2.91 6.87 8.78
CA PHE A 71 3.56 5.67 9.30
C PHE A 71 3.57 4.53 8.29
N LEU A 72 2.52 4.39 7.46
CA LEU A 72 2.47 3.43 6.38
C LEU A 72 3.60 3.67 5.37
N CYS A 73 3.65 4.87 4.82
CA CYS A 73 4.61 5.25 3.79
C CYS A 73 6.05 5.16 4.31
N ALA A 74 6.30 5.63 5.54
CA ALA A 74 7.61 5.54 6.18
C ALA A 74 8.04 4.08 6.39
N SER A 75 7.13 3.21 6.83
CA SER A 75 7.42 1.78 7.04
C SER A 75 7.75 1.05 5.74
N PHE A 76 7.00 1.32 4.67
CA PHE A 76 7.28 0.72 3.37
C PHE A 76 8.58 1.27 2.76
N ALA A 77 8.88 2.56 2.90
CA ALA A 77 10.14 3.13 2.47
C ALA A 77 11.34 2.50 3.19
N LEU A 78 11.20 2.24 4.50
CA LEU A 78 12.19 1.48 5.28
C LEU A 78 12.32 0.04 4.77
N PHE A 79 11.20 -0.65 4.53
CA PHE A 79 11.22 -1.99 3.96
C PHE A 79 11.98 -2.03 2.62
N PHE A 80 11.68 -1.13 1.68
CA PHE A 80 12.38 -1.09 0.39
C PHE A 80 13.88 -0.83 0.55
N SER A 81 14.26 0.02 1.53
CA SER A 81 15.66 0.26 1.88
C SER A 81 16.35 -0.96 2.51
N HIS A 82 15.63 -1.76 3.30
CA HIS A 82 16.16 -3.00 3.88
C HIS A 82 16.26 -4.10 2.82
N PHE A 83 15.18 -4.29 2.06
CA PHE A 83 15.08 -5.35 1.07
C PHE A 83 16.09 -5.17 -0.08
N SER A 84 16.34 -3.94 -0.53
CA SER A 84 17.31 -3.63 -1.57
C SER A 84 18.72 -4.16 -1.23
N LYS A 85 19.10 -4.17 0.04
CA LYS A 85 20.40 -4.69 0.51
C LYS A 85 20.53 -6.21 0.42
N LYS A 86 19.42 -6.92 0.23
CA LYS A 86 19.37 -8.38 0.03
C LYS A 86 19.60 -8.75 -1.45
N MET A 87 19.53 -7.79 -2.38
CA MET A 87 19.64 -8.05 -3.81
C MET A 87 21.06 -8.32 -4.27
N PRO A 88 21.28 -9.31 -5.17
CA PRO A 88 22.61 -9.63 -5.69
C PRO A 88 23.11 -8.58 -6.68
N SER A 89 22.23 -7.94 -7.44
CA SER A 89 22.55 -6.92 -8.44
C SER A 89 22.38 -5.52 -7.87
N LYS A 90 23.41 -4.67 -8.02
CA LYS A 90 23.36 -3.25 -7.63
C LYS A 90 22.25 -2.50 -8.39
N THR A 91 22.03 -2.84 -9.65
CA THR A 91 20.97 -2.22 -10.47
C THR A 91 19.60 -2.56 -9.91
N ALA A 92 19.32 -3.85 -9.61
CA ALA A 92 18.07 -4.26 -9.01
C ALA A 92 17.87 -3.65 -7.62
N ALA A 93 18.93 -3.61 -6.79
CA ALA A 93 18.89 -2.95 -5.49
C ALA A 93 18.48 -1.48 -5.61
N ASN A 94 19.11 -0.73 -6.52
CA ASN A 94 18.81 0.68 -6.74
C ASN A 94 17.38 0.89 -7.25
N ILE A 95 16.91 0.07 -8.21
CA ILE A 95 15.55 0.16 -8.72
C ILE A 95 14.55 -0.07 -7.58
N ILE A 96 14.68 -1.16 -6.82
CA ILE A 96 13.78 -1.46 -5.71
C ILE A 96 13.78 -0.33 -4.67
N GLN A 97 14.95 0.17 -4.30
CA GLN A 97 15.07 1.20 -3.29
C GLN A 97 14.46 2.52 -3.75
N TYR A 98 14.92 3.04 -4.89
CA TYR A 98 14.53 4.39 -5.30
C TYR A 98 13.11 4.46 -5.85
N SER A 99 12.68 3.48 -6.66
CA SER A 99 11.28 3.46 -7.12
C SER A 99 10.31 3.15 -5.97
N GLY A 100 10.70 2.29 -5.02
CA GLY A 100 9.88 2.02 -3.85
C GLY A 100 9.70 3.26 -2.95
N ILE A 101 10.79 3.98 -2.66
CA ILE A 101 10.72 5.23 -1.89
C ILE A 101 9.92 6.29 -2.66
N ALA A 102 10.15 6.46 -3.96
CA ALA A 102 9.40 7.39 -4.80
C ALA A 102 7.91 7.07 -4.81
N SER A 103 7.54 5.79 -4.92
CA SER A 103 6.14 5.35 -4.80
C SER A 103 5.52 5.77 -3.47
N MET A 104 6.23 5.61 -2.35
CA MET A 104 5.72 5.98 -1.02
C MET A 104 5.62 7.50 -0.83
N LEU A 105 6.53 8.27 -1.39
CA LEU A 105 6.43 9.74 -1.39
C LEU A 105 5.21 10.21 -2.18
N CYS A 106 4.99 9.67 -3.39
CA CYS A 106 3.80 9.97 -4.18
C CYS A 106 2.52 9.49 -3.48
N ALA A 107 2.55 8.30 -2.85
CA ALA A 107 1.41 7.78 -2.10
C ALA A 107 1.06 8.68 -0.90
N PHE A 108 2.05 9.23 -0.18
CA PHE A 108 1.78 10.20 0.88
C PHE A 108 1.13 11.48 0.34
N LEU A 109 1.51 11.94 -0.85
CA LEU A 109 0.93 13.13 -1.47
C LEU A 109 -0.51 12.92 -1.99
N LEU A 110 -1.07 11.70 -1.95
CA LEU A 110 -2.50 11.44 -2.23
C LEU A 110 -3.45 12.19 -1.28
N ILE A 111 -2.95 12.64 -0.14
CA ILE A 111 -3.71 13.48 0.81
C ILE A 111 -3.93 14.92 0.33
N THR A 112 -3.31 15.31 -0.78
CA THR A 112 -3.35 16.66 -1.35
C THR A 112 -4.34 16.75 -2.52
N SER A 113 -4.54 17.97 -3.03
CA SER A 113 -5.33 18.23 -4.24
C SER A 113 -4.77 17.60 -5.52
N TYR A 114 -3.54 17.11 -5.50
CA TYR A 114 -2.89 16.43 -6.64
C TYR A 114 -3.15 14.92 -6.66
N HIS A 115 -4.19 14.44 -5.96
CA HIS A 115 -4.52 13.03 -5.78
C HIS A 115 -4.41 12.20 -7.06
N ASP A 116 -5.05 12.61 -8.16
CA ASP A 116 -5.10 11.81 -9.39
C ASP A 116 -3.73 11.69 -10.06
N VAL A 117 -2.96 12.79 -10.12
CA VAL A 117 -1.60 12.77 -10.65
C VAL A 117 -0.68 11.92 -9.77
N MET A 118 -0.78 12.06 -8.46
CA MET A 118 0.03 11.27 -7.52
C MET A 118 -0.36 9.78 -7.56
N THR A 119 -1.60 9.45 -7.84
CA THR A 119 -2.04 8.05 -8.04
C THR A 119 -1.31 7.41 -9.23
N ILE A 120 -1.15 8.13 -10.35
CA ILE A 120 -0.42 7.64 -11.52
C ILE A 120 1.04 7.34 -11.15
N PHE A 121 1.73 8.29 -10.53
CA PHE A 121 3.14 8.11 -10.16
C PHE A 121 3.33 7.05 -9.08
N ALA A 122 2.50 7.05 -8.03
CA ALA A 122 2.57 6.06 -6.96
C ALA A 122 2.35 4.64 -7.49
N SER A 123 1.35 4.44 -8.35
CA SER A 123 1.06 3.13 -8.94
C SER A 123 2.14 2.69 -9.93
N THR A 124 2.66 3.59 -10.76
CA THR A 124 3.71 3.28 -11.72
C THR A 124 5.01 2.85 -11.01
N PHE A 125 5.50 3.66 -10.07
CA PHE A 125 6.69 3.30 -9.29
C PHE A 125 6.47 2.07 -8.42
N GLY A 126 5.27 1.92 -7.86
CA GLY A 126 4.89 0.73 -7.08
C GLY A 126 4.89 -0.54 -7.91
N LEU A 127 4.31 -0.52 -9.11
CA LEU A 127 4.32 -1.67 -10.04
C LEU A 127 5.75 -2.06 -10.44
N ILE A 128 6.61 -1.09 -10.78
CA ILE A 128 8.02 -1.34 -11.11
C ILE A 128 8.71 -2.02 -9.91
N THR A 129 8.54 -1.46 -8.71
CA THR A 129 9.19 -1.98 -7.49
C THR A 129 8.74 -3.40 -7.19
N LEU A 130 7.42 -3.63 -7.16
CA LEU A 130 6.85 -4.95 -6.84
C LEU A 130 7.20 -5.98 -7.91
N PHE A 131 7.21 -5.60 -9.19
CA PHE A 131 7.64 -6.48 -10.27
C PHE A 131 9.07 -6.98 -10.05
N TYR A 132 10.02 -6.08 -9.75
CA TYR A 132 11.40 -6.47 -9.45
C TYR A 132 11.49 -7.39 -8.24
N ILE A 133 10.79 -7.07 -7.14
CA ILE A 133 10.76 -7.93 -5.94
C ILE A 133 10.20 -9.31 -6.29
N VAL A 134 9.10 -9.38 -7.04
CA VAL A 134 8.48 -10.66 -7.44
C VAL A 134 9.43 -11.47 -8.32
N VAL A 135 10.10 -10.88 -9.31
CA VAL A 135 11.04 -11.57 -10.19
C VAL A 135 12.14 -12.24 -9.39
N PHE A 136 12.77 -11.54 -8.45
CA PHE A 136 13.82 -12.11 -7.61
C PHE A 136 13.26 -13.14 -6.62
N THR A 137 12.11 -12.86 -6.00
CA THR A 137 11.47 -13.81 -5.08
C THR A 137 11.03 -15.07 -5.82
N PHE A 138 10.58 -14.96 -7.08
CA PHE A 138 10.16 -16.10 -7.89
C PHE A 138 11.31 -17.06 -8.17
N LYS A 139 12.50 -16.58 -8.33
CA LYS A 139 13.71 -17.39 -8.54
C LYS A 139 14.28 -17.95 -7.23
N SER A 140 13.90 -17.42 -6.07
CA SER A 140 14.37 -17.86 -4.76
C SER A 140 13.69 -19.18 -4.32
N LYS A 141 14.08 -19.72 -3.15
CA LYS A 141 13.46 -20.92 -2.54
C LYS A 141 12.23 -20.60 -1.68
N LEU A 142 11.82 -19.33 -1.59
CA LEU A 142 10.73 -18.85 -0.73
C LEU A 142 9.35 -19.14 -1.36
N THR A 143 8.93 -20.40 -1.42
CA THR A 143 7.79 -20.87 -2.21
C THR A 143 6.48 -20.14 -1.89
N LEU A 144 6.12 -19.99 -0.61
CA LEU A 144 4.89 -19.28 -0.21
C LEU A 144 4.94 -17.80 -0.64
N LEU A 145 6.05 -17.11 -0.36
CA LEU A 145 6.21 -15.69 -0.68
C LEU A 145 6.27 -15.43 -2.19
N LYS A 146 6.75 -16.40 -2.97
CA LYS A 146 6.73 -16.40 -4.43
C LYS A 146 5.30 -16.29 -4.97
N TYR A 147 4.41 -17.18 -4.57
CA TYR A 147 3.03 -17.17 -5.05
C TYR A 147 2.24 -15.99 -4.51
N LEU A 148 2.45 -15.63 -3.24
CA LEU A 148 1.82 -14.46 -2.66
C LEU A 148 2.22 -13.16 -3.38
N GLY A 149 3.48 -13.05 -3.81
CA GLY A 149 3.96 -11.92 -4.61
C GLY A 149 3.30 -11.82 -5.98
N VAL A 150 3.11 -12.96 -6.67
CA VAL A 150 2.35 -12.98 -7.94
C VAL A 150 0.91 -12.54 -7.72
N ILE A 151 0.26 -13.01 -6.67
CA ILE A 151 -1.10 -12.60 -6.30
C ILE A 151 -1.16 -11.09 -6.04
N CYS A 152 -0.19 -10.52 -5.30
CA CYS A 152 -0.08 -9.08 -5.07
C CYS A 152 -0.01 -8.29 -6.39
N LEU A 153 0.83 -8.73 -7.34
CA LEU A 153 0.94 -8.08 -8.65
C LEU A 153 -0.37 -8.14 -9.44
N LEU A 154 -1.01 -9.30 -9.47
CA LEU A 154 -2.28 -9.48 -10.19
C LEU A 154 -3.38 -8.61 -9.61
N ILE A 155 -3.51 -8.55 -8.28
CA ILE A 155 -4.52 -7.71 -7.62
C ILE A 155 -4.22 -6.24 -7.87
N LEU A 156 -2.95 -5.81 -7.79
CA LEU A 156 -2.56 -4.43 -8.05
C LEU A 156 -2.82 -4.04 -9.52
N TYR A 157 -2.52 -4.93 -10.46
CA TYR A 157 -2.84 -4.73 -11.87
C TYR A 157 -4.37 -4.61 -12.08
N LEU A 158 -5.16 -5.48 -11.46
CA LEU A 158 -6.62 -5.44 -11.53
C LEU A 158 -7.19 -4.12 -10.95
N ASN A 159 -6.68 -3.65 -9.81
CA ASN A 159 -7.07 -2.36 -9.25
C ASN A 159 -6.81 -1.21 -10.24
N ASN A 160 -5.61 -1.17 -10.84
CA ASN A 160 -5.27 -0.14 -11.84
C ASN A 160 -6.16 -0.27 -13.09
N TYR A 161 -6.38 -1.49 -13.59
CA TYR A 161 -7.25 -1.73 -14.74
C TYR A 161 -8.67 -1.17 -14.49
N ILE A 162 -9.30 -1.53 -13.37
CA ILE A 162 -10.63 -1.05 -13.01
C ILE A 162 -10.65 0.48 -12.84
N TYR A 163 -9.64 1.04 -12.18
CA TYR A 163 -9.53 2.48 -11.95
C TYR A 163 -9.46 3.27 -13.27
N TYR A 164 -8.61 2.86 -14.21
CA TYR A 164 -8.42 3.60 -15.46
C TYR A 164 -9.48 3.32 -16.51
N THR A 165 -10.03 2.11 -16.57
CA THR A 165 -11.09 1.76 -17.53
C THR A 165 -12.49 2.13 -17.05
N GLN A 166 -12.64 2.41 -15.75
CA GLN A 166 -13.91 2.66 -15.08
C GLN A 166 -14.89 1.46 -15.13
N ASN A 167 -14.44 0.30 -15.61
CA ASN A 167 -15.25 -0.91 -15.69
C ASN A 167 -15.20 -1.68 -14.37
N GLY A 168 -16.35 -1.86 -13.73
CA GLY A 168 -16.44 -2.60 -12.45
C GLY A 168 -16.05 -1.79 -11.22
N LEU A 169 -16.18 -0.45 -11.24
CA LEU A 169 -15.85 0.46 -10.14
C LEU A 169 -16.49 0.07 -8.80
N ILE A 170 -17.64 -0.59 -8.82
CA ILE A 170 -18.32 -1.06 -7.60
C ILE A 170 -17.45 -2.02 -6.78
N TRP A 171 -16.56 -2.77 -7.41
CA TRP A 171 -15.65 -3.71 -6.75
C TRP A 171 -14.37 -3.07 -6.24
N LEU A 172 -14.02 -1.89 -6.76
CA LEU A 172 -12.73 -1.26 -6.47
C LEU A 172 -12.52 -0.94 -4.99
N PRO A 173 -13.51 -0.48 -4.20
CA PRO A 173 -13.31 -0.24 -2.77
C PRO A 173 -12.93 -1.50 -1.98
N ILE A 174 -13.52 -2.65 -2.34
CA ILE A 174 -13.20 -3.95 -1.71
C ILE A 174 -11.81 -4.43 -2.17
N LEU A 175 -11.55 -4.40 -3.47
CA LEU A 175 -10.26 -4.82 -4.04
C LEU A 175 -9.10 -3.99 -3.50
N GLN A 176 -9.29 -2.69 -3.29
CA GLN A 176 -8.30 -1.81 -2.68
C GLN A 176 -7.90 -2.30 -1.28
N LYS A 177 -8.86 -2.70 -0.44
CA LYS A 177 -8.58 -3.20 0.91
C LYS A 177 -7.92 -4.57 0.90
N ILE A 178 -8.36 -5.45 0.00
CA ILE A 178 -7.74 -6.78 -0.18
C ILE A 178 -6.29 -6.61 -0.62
N SER A 179 -6.01 -5.77 -1.63
CA SER A 179 -4.65 -5.54 -2.09
C SER A 179 -3.77 -4.93 -0.99
N PHE A 180 -4.30 -3.97 -0.25
CA PHE A 180 -3.61 -3.33 0.87
C PHE A 180 -3.18 -4.36 1.92
N LEU A 181 -4.10 -5.20 2.39
CA LEU A 181 -3.81 -6.25 3.36
C LEU A 181 -2.83 -7.29 2.80
N THR A 182 -3.04 -7.74 1.57
CA THR A 182 -2.20 -8.77 0.95
C THR A 182 -0.76 -8.28 0.76
N ILE A 183 -0.58 -7.02 0.34
CA ILE A 183 0.74 -6.41 0.19
C ILE A 183 1.43 -6.28 1.55
N ILE A 184 0.74 -5.81 2.59
CA ILE A 184 1.31 -5.72 3.95
C ILE A 184 1.81 -7.09 4.42
N LEU A 185 1.00 -8.13 4.31
CA LEU A 185 1.37 -9.48 4.75
C LEU A 185 2.57 -10.02 3.95
N TRP A 186 2.59 -9.78 2.64
CA TRP A 186 3.69 -10.21 1.78
C TRP A 186 5.00 -9.49 2.10
N LEU A 187 4.96 -8.16 2.24
CA LEU A 187 6.15 -7.37 2.56
C LEU A 187 6.69 -7.71 3.96
N LEU A 188 5.82 -7.92 4.95
CA LEU A 188 6.24 -8.40 6.27
C LEU A 188 6.86 -9.80 6.18
N GLY A 189 6.26 -10.69 5.39
CA GLY A 189 6.85 -12.01 5.14
C GLY A 189 8.27 -11.91 4.56
N LEU A 190 8.47 -11.05 3.55
CA LEU A 190 9.79 -10.81 2.96
C LEU A 190 10.77 -10.13 3.93
N GLU A 191 10.30 -9.21 4.78
CA GLU A 191 11.16 -8.55 5.77
C GLU A 191 11.78 -9.56 6.74
N TYR A 192 10.97 -10.51 7.23
CA TYR A 192 11.37 -11.42 8.28
C TYR A 192 11.95 -12.76 7.80
N TYR A 193 11.46 -13.29 6.68
CA TYR A 193 11.84 -14.63 6.21
C TYR A 193 12.82 -14.63 5.06
N ALA A 194 12.95 -13.52 4.30
CA ALA A 194 13.94 -13.46 3.23
C ALA A 194 15.31 -13.04 3.76
N SER A 195 16.34 -13.76 3.37
CA SER A 195 17.75 -13.43 3.64
C SER A 195 18.49 -13.07 2.34
N LYS A 196 19.72 -12.58 2.43
CA LYS A 196 20.53 -12.30 1.25
C LYS A 196 20.89 -13.59 0.49
N GLU A 197 21.07 -14.69 1.19
CA GLU A 197 21.43 -16.00 0.66
C GLU A 197 20.34 -16.56 -0.27
N ASP A 198 19.07 -16.22 -0.04
CA ASP A 198 17.96 -16.66 -0.88
C ASP A 198 18.03 -16.11 -2.32
N PHE A 199 18.81 -15.04 -2.53
CA PHE A 199 18.91 -14.34 -3.82
C PHE A 199 20.27 -14.46 -4.50
N ILE A 200 21.30 -15.03 -3.85
CA ILE A 200 22.66 -15.13 -4.40
C ILE A 200 22.77 -16.24 -5.48
N LEU A 201 21.91 -17.25 -5.41
CA LEU A 201 21.93 -18.40 -6.32
C LEU A 201 21.02 -18.22 -7.56
N VAL A 202 20.71 -16.97 -7.88
CA VAL A 202 19.71 -16.60 -8.90
C VAL A 202 20.34 -15.94 -10.13
#